data_a50c0bcd6526a62945d92a2f59a0a928
#
_entry.id   a50c0bcd6526a62945d92a2f59a0a928
#
_cell.length_a   1.000
_cell.length_b   1.000
_cell.length_c   1.000
_cell.angle_alpha   90.00
_cell.angle_beta   90.00
_cell.angle_gamma   90.00
#
_symmetry.space_group_name_H-M   'P 1'
#
loop_
_entity.id
_entity.type
_entity.pdbx_description
1 polymer ?
#
loop_
_entity_poly.entity_id
_entity_poly.type
_entity_poly.pdbx_seq_one_letter_code
_entity_poly.pdbx_strand_id
1 'polypeptide(L)'
;MVKKMTVFCRLALPFLLLLFSGCTNQGGTTTPSGSQTRSLVEVDPLPRLIDNFPGENHFANIIQLTDGAENAEAYWSFNGQRLIFQTNRPPHSCDQIYIMDVDGGNLKQISSGDGRTTCAYFLTPDDSTVLWASTHLNSSDCPPVPDRSQGYVWPVYDSYDIFSKQLPDGELVQLTNTPGYDAEATVSPDGSRIVFTSMRDGDLDIYTMAADGSDVKRLTSTPGYDGGPFFSPDGTMICYRGRHPEGDELTEFRRLLSEGLVRPSKMDLFVMNSDGGDVVRITDNGAANFAPFFTPDGKSLLFSSNMGTEGGREFDIFKVNIDGTGMEQVTTSPGFDGFPMFSPDGNRLVFCSNRNNSQQGETNIFVADWLGEE
;
A
#
# COMPACT_ATOMS: atom_id res chain seq x y z
N MET A 1 18.04 -42.69 -41.76
CA MET A 1 17.34 -42.18 -42.95
C MET A 1 16.75 -40.83 -42.56
N VAL A 2 17.44 -39.71 -42.90
CA VAL A 2 17.20 -38.81 -44.00
C VAL A 2 15.78 -38.17 -43.86
N LYS A 3 15.63 -36.87 -43.71
CA LYS A 3 16.20 -35.65 -44.33
C LYS A 3 15.97 -34.38 -43.50
N LYS A 4 16.98 -33.53 -43.49
CA LYS A 4 16.94 -32.08 -43.19
C LYS A 4 16.08 -31.36 -44.23
N MET A 5 15.45 -30.23 -43.80
CA MET A 5 15.37 -29.06 -44.71
C MET A 5 15.32 -27.76 -43.91
N THR A 6 16.37 -26.99 -44.07
CA THR A 6 16.58 -25.61 -43.67
C THR A 6 16.08 -24.72 -44.80
N VAL A 7 15.36 -23.65 -44.48
CA VAL A 7 15.29 -22.48 -45.38
C VAL A 7 15.43 -21.18 -44.59
N PHE A 8 16.53 -20.52 -44.89
CA PHE A 8 16.81 -19.11 -44.58
C PHE A 8 16.05 -18.21 -45.57
N CYS A 9 15.52 -17.10 -45.12
CA CYS A 9 15.45 -15.91 -45.96
C CYS A 9 15.58 -14.63 -45.10
N ARG A 10 16.72 -13.96 -45.34
CA ARG A 10 17.00 -12.54 -44.96
C ARG A 10 16.58 -11.67 -46.16
N LEU A 11 16.09 -10.44 -45.85
CA LEU A 11 16.21 -9.22 -46.70
C LEU A 11 15.67 -8.06 -45.82
N ALA A 12 16.42 -7.16 -45.30
CA ALA A 12 17.18 -6.01 -45.79
C ALA A 12 16.29 -4.79 -46.14
N LEU A 13 16.54 -3.70 -45.39
CA LEU A 13 16.08 -2.29 -45.59
C LEU A 13 16.34 -1.78 -47.02
N PRO A 14 15.67 -0.68 -47.46
CA PRO A 14 16.47 0.53 -47.48
C PRO A 14 15.79 1.83 -47.03
N PHE A 15 16.62 2.72 -46.48
CA PHE A 15 16.54 4.17 -46.41
C PHE A 15 16.17 4.84 -47.72
N LEU A 16 15.34 5.86 -47.71
CA LEU A 16 15.31 6.88 -48.77
C LEU A 16 15.17 8.29 -48.16
N LEU A 17 16.27 9.02 -48.22
CA LEU A 17 16.32 10.49 -48.18
C LEU A 17 15.80 11.04 -49.54
N LEU A 18 15.02 12.11 -49.50
CA LEU A 18 14.92 13.03 -50.63
C LEU A 18 14.89 14.48 -50.14
N LEU A 19 15.78 15.23 -50.77
CA LEU A 19 16.14 16.61 -50.59
C LEU A 19 15.17 17.57 -51.31
N PHE A 20 15.13 18.78 -50.82
CA PHE A 20 14.65 20.06 -51.28
C PHE A 20 14.47 20.32 -52.76
N SER A 21 13.38 21.03 -53.10
CA SER A 21 13.44 22.16 -54.05
C SER A 21 12.26 23.11 -53.79
N GLY A 22 12.57 24.37 -53.63
CA GLY A 22 11.62 25.43 -53.44
C GLY A 22 11.01 25.95 -54.77
N CYS A 23 9.89 26.60 -54.63
CA CYS A 23 9.46 27.66 -55.56
C CYS A 23 8.44 28.62 -54.90
N THR A 24 8.55 29.82 -55.21
CA THR A 24 8.08 31.13 -54.83
C THR A 24 6.57 31.36 -54.84
N ASN A 25 6.13 32.11 -53.85
CA ASN A 25 5.19 33.27 -53.81
C ASN A 25 3.93 33.28 -54.65
N GLN A 26 2.75 33.33 -53.98
CA GLN A 26 1.72 34.36 -54.23
C GLN A 26 0.82 34.54 -53.00
N GLY A 27 0.51 35.78 -52.66
CA GLY A 27 -0.14 36.20 -51.44
C GLY A 27 -1.65 35.87 -51.37
N GLY A 28 -2.04 35.55 -50.18
CA GLY A 28 -3.42 35.46 -49.73
C GLY A 28 -3.48 35.78 -48.27
N THR A 29 -4.09 36.91 -47.95
CA THR A 29 -4.38 37.37 -46.56
C THR A 29 -5.43 36.43 -45.96
N THR A 30 -5.01 35.56 -45.08
CA THR A 30 -5.90 34.89 -44.11
C THR A 30 -5.55 35.31 -42.73
N THR A 31 -6.50 35.87 -42.03
CA THR A 31 -6.52 36.19 -40.61
C THR A 31 -6.09 34.97 -39.79
N PRO A 32 -5.24 35.14 -38.77
CA PRO A 32 -4.88 34.03 -37.88
C PRO A 32 -6.09 33.65 -37.04
N SER A 33 -6.54 32.43 -37.19
CA SER A 33 -7.48 31.79 -36.30
C SER A 33 -6.88 31.75 -34.89
N GLY A 34 -7.67 32.21 -33.91
CA GLY A 34 -7.24 32.35 -32.54
C GLY A 34 -6.61 31.08 -31.98
N SER A 35 -5.43 31.21 -31.42
CA SER A 35 -4.88 30.24 -30.50
C SER A 35 -5.86 30.12 -29.32
N GLN A 36 -6.54 28.99 -29.22
CA GLN A 36 -7.18 28.64 -27.96
C GLN A 36 -6.04 28.44 -26.95
N THR A 37 -5.80 29.48 -26.17
CA THR A 37 -5.10 29.33 -24.89
C THR A 37 -5.90 28.34 -24.07
N ARG A 38 -5.38 27.11 -23.96
CA ARG A 38 -5.80 26.19 -22.92
C ARG A 38 -5.63 26.94 -21.60
N SER A 39 -6.72 27.33 -20.97
CA SER A 39 -6.69 27.86 -19.62
C SER A 39 -6.05 26.76 -18.78
N LEU A 40 -4.88 27.04 -18.20
CA LEU A 40 -4.34 26.26 -17.12
C LEU A 40 -5.45 26.29 -16.05
N VAL A 41 -6.04 25.15 -15.78
CA VAL A 41 -6.90 24.99 -14.61
C VAL A 41 -5.97 25.26 -13.44
N GLU A 42 -6.18 26.37 -12.75
CA GLU A 42 -5.45 26.71 -11.54
C GLU A 42 -5.86 25.66 -10.50
N VAL A 43 -4.95 24.75 -10.21
CA VAL A 43 -5.17 23.69 -9.22
C VAL A 43 -4.90 24.33 -7.86
N ASP A 44 -5.88 24.28 -6.96
CA ASP A 44 -5.72 24.80 -5.61
C ASP A 44 -4.50 24.20 -4.92
N PRO A 45 -3.73 25.01 -4.16
CA PRO A 45 -2.57 24.52 -3.43
C PRO A 45 -2.97 23.48 -2.36
N LEU A 46 -2.03 22.65 -1.96
CA LEU A 46 -2.21 21.75 -0.82
C LEU A 46 -2.06 22.49 0.52
N PRO A 47 -2.77 22.06 1.57
CA PRO A 47 -3.84 21.04 1.58
C PRO A 47 -5.11 21.58 0.92
N ARG A 48 -5.89 20.72 0.25
CA ARG A 48 -7.11 21.14 -0.43
C ARG A 48 -8.33 20.35 0.02
N LEU A 49 -9.44 21.03 0.20
CA LEU A 49 -10.74 20.42 0.51
C LEU A 49 -11.30 19.75 -0.74
N ILE A 50 -11.80 18.53 -0.59
CA ILE A 50 -12.40 17.72 -1.66
C ILE A 50 -13.83 17.39 -1.28
N ASP A 51 -14.74 17.47 -2.25
CA ASP A 51 -16.14 17.08 -2.05
C ASP A 51 -16.26 15.55 -1.91
N ASN A 52 -17.21 15.11 -1.08
CA ASN A 52 -17.60 13.72 -0.96
C ASN A 52 -18.25 13.23 -2.25
N PHE A 53 -18.03 11.95 -2.60
CA PHE A 53 -18.83 11.30 -3.61
C PHE A 53 -20.23 10.95 -3.05
N PRO A 54 -21.26 10.81 -3.93
CA PRO A 54 -22.59 10.44 -3.49
C PRO A 54 -22.59 9.07 -2.79
N GLY A 55 -23.05 9.00 -1.55
CA GLY A 55 -23.05 7.78 -0.74
C GLY A 55 -21.97 7.72 0.33
N GLU A 56 -20.97 8.59 0.31
CA GLU A 56 -19.92 8.70 1.34
C GLU A 56 -20.42 9.46 2.58
N ASN A 57 -21.32 8.83 3.33
CA ASN A 57 -22.02 9.48 4.44
C ASN A 57 -21.22 9.52 5.75
N HIS A 58 -20.15 8.75 5.84
CA HIS A 58 -19.29 8.68 7.03
C HIS A 58 -18.26 9.82 7.09
N PHE A 59 -18.14 10.63 6.04
CA PHE A 59 -17.09 11.65 5.95
C PHE A 59 -17.65 13.08 5.94
N ALA A 60 -16.90 13.95 6.61
CA ALA A 60 -16.93 15.38 6.37
C ALA A 60 -15.49 15.90 6.13
N ASN A 61 -15.38 17.05 5.49
CA ASN A 61 -14.11 17.78 5.34
C ASN A 61 -12.96 16.90 4.82
N ILE A 62 -13.16 16.19 3.69
CA ILE A 62 -12.09 15.40 3.08
C ILE A 62 -10.99 16.36 2.59
N ILE A 63 -9.77 16.20 3.13
CA ILE A 63 -8.62 17.06 2.81
C ILE A 63 -7.56 16.22 2.12
N GLN A 64 -7.17 16.61 0.90
CA GLN A 64 -6.03 16.04 0.18
C GLN A 64 -4.73 16.65 0.70
N LEU A 65 -3.77 15.80 1.12
CA LEU A 65 -2.49 16.22 1.69
C LEU A 65 -1.31 16.08 0.73
N THR A 66 -1.41 15.20 -0.27
CA THR A 66 -0.34 14.99 -1.26
C THR A 66 -0.85 15.12 -2.68
N ASP A 67 0.05 15.38 -3.62
CA ASP A 67 -0.22 15.47 -5.05
C ASP A 67 0.99 14.92 -5.82
N GLY A 68 0.75 14.05 -6.80
CA GLY A 68 1.79 13.38 -7.56
C GLY A 68 2.43 12.18 -6.85
N ALA A 69 3.05 11.30 -7.63
CA ALA A 69 3.65 10.03 -7.22
C ALA A 69 2.61 8.99 -6.71
N GLU A 70 3.09 7.82 -6.33
CA GLU A 70 2.31 6.83 -5.59
C GLU A 70 2.62 7.04 -4.10
N ASN A 71 1.60 7.46 -3.32
CA ASN A 71 1.67 7.62 -1.88
C ASN A 71 0.73 6.60 -1.25
N ALA A 72 1.23 5.79 -0.32
CA ALA A 72 0.47 4.68 0.25
C ALA A 72 0.80 4.47 1.73
N GLU A 73 -0.09 3.73 2.40
CA GLU A 73 0.11 3.26 3.77
C GLU A 73 0.47 4.40 4.74
N ALA A 74 -0.42 5.40 4.79
CA ALA A 74 -0.27 6.53 5.70
C ALA A 74 -0.86 6.18 7.07
N TYR A 75 -0.03 6.29 8.11
CA TYR A 75 -0.39 5.93 9.48
C TYR A 75 -0.13 7.07 10.46
N TRP A 76 -1.02 7.18 11.46
CA TRP A 76 -0.97 8.24 12.46
C TRP A 76 0.15 8.04 13.47
N SER A 77 0.72 9.14 13.93
CA SER A 77 1.49 9.18 15.20
C SER A 77 0.57 8.99 16.40
N PHE A 78 1.10 8.53 17.52
CA PHE A 78 0.31 8.31 18.75
C PHE A 78 -0.37 9.58 19.27
N ASN A 79 0.25 10.74 19.05
CA ASN A 79 -0.35 12.03 19.43
C ASN A 79 -1.31 12.61 18.36
N GLY A 80 -1.47 11.96 17.20
CA GLY A 80 -2.36 12.38 16.12
C GLY A 80 -1.94 13.65 15.40
N GLN A 81 -0.67 14.09 15.50
CA GLN A 81 -0.19 15.32 14.87
C GLN A 81 0.61 15.09 13.59
N ARG A 82 1.07 13.87 13.37
CA ARG A 82 1.89 13.51 12.19
C ARG A 82 1.39 12.26 11.52
N LEU A 83 1.74 12.14 10.24
CA LEU A 83 1.55 10.95 9.42
C LEU A 83 2.91 10.44 8.96
N ILE A 84 3.09 9.12 8.98
CA ILE A 84 4.22 8.41 8.37
C ILE A 84 3.68 7.59 7.18
N PHE A 85 4.36 7.60 6.05
CA PHE A 85 3.89 6.94 4.83
C PHE A 85 5.02 6.59 3.88
N GLN A 86 4.74 5.74 2.90
CA GLN A 86 5.66 5.42 1.82
C GLN A 86 5.29 6.14 0.52
N THR A 87 6.30 6.50 -0.26
CA THR A 87 6.12 7.16 -1.56
C THR A 87 7.30 6.93 -2.48
N ASN A 88 7.04 6.81 -3.80
CA ASN A 88 8.05 6.72 -4.85
C ASN A 88 8.34 8.08 -5.51
N ARG A 89 8.11 9.19 -4.80
CA ARG A 89 8.34 10.53 -5.35
C ARG A 89 9.79 10.76 -5.81
N PRO A 90 9.98 11.53 -6.89
CA PRO A 90 11.32 11.87 -7.35
C PRO A 90 12.20 12.46 -6.23
N PRO A 91 13.51 12.12 -6.18
CA PRO A 91 14.27 11.42 -7.23
C PRO A 91 14.21 9.89 -7.15
N HIS A 92 13.42 9.30 -6.26
CA HIS A 92 13.41 7.86 -6.02
C HIS A 92 12.61 7.11 -7.09
N SER A 93 13.03 5.88 -7.40
CA SER A 93 12.36 4.97 -8.33
C SER A 93 11.64 3.82 -7.63
N CYS A 94 11.72 3.74 -6.31
CA CYS A 94 10.92 2.88 -5.45
C CYS A 94 10.63 3.57 -4.13
N ASP A 95 9.73 2.95 -3.35
CA ASP A 95 9.18 3.57 -2.15
C ASP A 95 10.24 3.91 -1.12
N GLN A 96 10.09 5.11 -0.54
CA GLN A 96 10.87 5.63 0.58
C GLN A 96 9.92 6.13 1.66
N ILE A 97 10.37 6.15 2.90
CA ILE A 97 9.55 6.55 4.04
C ILE A 97 9.68 8.05 4.28
N TYR A 98 8.52 8.68 4.41
CA TYR A 98 8.35 10.10 4.71
C TYR A 98 7.46 10.31 5.93
N ILE A 99 7.67 11.42 6.61
CA ILE A 99 6.79 11.97 7.64
C ILE A 99 6.32 13.35 7.20
N MET A 100 5.08 13.68 7.52
CA MET A 100 4.54 15.05 7.40
C MET A 100 3.65 15.35 8.60
N ASP A 101 3.40 16.62 8.85
CA ASP A 101 2.35 17.04 9.78
C ASP A 101 0.96 16.74 9.19
N VAL A 102 -0.03 16.61 10.04
CA VAL A 102 -1.40 16.26 9.62
C VAL A 102 -2.09 17.32 8.76
N ASP A 103 -1.53 18.52 8.69
CA ASP A 103 -1.93 19.58 7.77
C ASP A 103 -1.16 19.56 6.43
N GLY A 104 -0.35 18.52 6.18
CA GLY A 104 0.51 18.38 4.99
C GLY A 104 1.84 19.12 5.06
N GLY A 105 2.09 19.88 6.14
CA GLY A 105 3.35 20.61 6.36
C GLY A 105 4.51 19.72 6.75
N ASN A 106 5.71 20.32 6.83
CA ASN A 106 6.94 19.71 7.32
C ASN A 106 7.29 18.34 6.71
N LEU A 107 6.95 18.14 5.43
CA LEU A 107 7.23 16.91 4.70
C LEU A 107 8.73 16.61 4.68
N LYS A 108 9.13 15.47 5.24
CA LYS A 108 10.53 15.07 5.37
C LYS A 108 10.71 13.57 5.10
N GLN A 109 11.69 13.22 4.26
CA GLN A 109 12.17 11.85 4.14
C GLN A 109 12.94 11.44 5.39
N ILE A 110 12.71 10.22 5.90
CA ILE A 110 13.39 9.67 7.08
C ILE A 110 14.19 8.40 6.79
N SER A 111 13.85 7.66 5.71
CA SER A 111 14.67 6.56 5.19
C SER A 111 15.92 7.09 4.46
N SER A 112 16.91 6.22 4.23
CA SER A 112 18.21 6.59 3.63
C SER A 112 18.11 7.02 2.18
N GLY A 113 17.12 6.53 1.44
CA GLY A 113 17.05 6.61 -0.02
C GLY A 113 17.61 5.36 -0.72
N ASP A 114 18.22 4.45 0.02
CA ASP A 114 18.78 3.20 -0.48
C ASP A 114 17.76 2.07 -0.40
N GLY A 115 17.77 1.18 -1.40
CA GLY A 115 16.87 0.06 -1.51
C GLY A 115 15.40 0.48 -1.62
N ARG A 116 14.49 -0.44 -1.33
CA ARG A 116 13.06 -0.19 -1.20
C ARG A 116 12.65 -0.26 0.26
N THR A 117 11.78 0.64 0.68
CA THR A 117 11.18 0.63 2.01
C THR A 117 9.67 0.40 1.92
N THR A 118 9.05 -0.09 3.00
CA THR A 118 7.59 -0.29 3.07
C THR A 118 7.09 -0.32 4.51
N CYS A 119 5.78 -0.12 4.70
CA CYS A 119 5.06 -0.39 5.93
C CYS A 119 5.71 0.25 7.16
N ALA A 120 5.79 1.57 7.17
CA ALA A 120 6.36 2.31 8.30
C ALA A 120 5.31 2.57 9.37
N TYR A 121 5.73 2.63 10.64
CA TYR A 121 4.85 2.91 11.76
C TYR A 121 5.59 3.69 12.87
N PHE A 122 4.86 4.46 13.72
CA PHE A 122 5.42 5.01 14.92
C PHE A 122 5.58 3.91 15.98
N LEU A 123 6.77 3.80 16.56
CA LEU A 123 7.09 2.71 17.50
C LEU A 123 6.82 3.07 18.96
N THR A 124 7.13 4.30 19.36
CA THR A 124 7.03 4.72 20.76
C THR A 124 5.89 5.71 20.97
N PRO A 125 5.15 5.62 22.11
CA PRO A 125 4.02 6.51 22.39
C PRO A 125 4.38 8.01 22.49
N ASP A 126 5.65 8.35 22.63
CA ASP A 126 6.15 9.73 22.58
C ASP A 126 6.47 10.20 21.15
N ASP A 127 6.19 9.34 20.14
CA ASP A 127 6.49 9.58 18.73
C ASP A 127 7.97 9.87 18.41
N SER A 128 8.87 9.49 19.30
CA SER A 128 10.31 9.72 19.10
C SER A 128 11.00 8.67 18.27
N THR A 129 10.40 7.48 18.13
CA THR A 129 10.97 6.35 17.38
C THR A 129 9.95 5.83 16.36
N VAL A 130 10.44 5.44 15.18
CA VAL A 130 9.66 4.87 14.10
C VAL A 130 10.28 3.55 13.66
N LEU A 131 9.50 2.72 12.94
CA LEU A 131 9.99 1.51 12.30
C LEU A 131 9.53 1.44 10.85
N TRP A 132 10.21 0.62 10.03
CA TRP A 132 9.82 0.26 8.67
C TRP A 132 10.57 -0.98 8.20
N ALA A 133 10.08 -1.63 7.14
CA ALA A 133 10.82 -2.69 6.46
C ALA A 133 11.65 -2.11 5.32
N SER A 134 12.86 -2.67 5.08
CA SER A 134 13.79 -2.17 4.06
C SER A 134 14.67 -3.27 3.49
N THR A 135 15.01 -3.13 2.20
CA THR A 135 15.94 -4.02 1.47
C THR A 135 17.36 -3.45 1.37
N HIS A 136 17.66 -2.30 1.98
CA HIS A 136 18.89 -1.53 1.78
C HIS A 136 20.19 -2.28 2.14
N LEU A 137 20.12 -3.24 3.08
CA LEU A 137 21.28 -4.05 3.43
C LEU A 137 21.68 -5.01 2.29
N ASN A 138 20.74 -5.41 1.44
CA ASN A 138 21.04 -6.27 0.30
C ASN A 138 21.57 -5.46 -0.90
N SER A 139 20.97 -4.29 -1.17
CA SER A 139 21.36 -3.40 -2.27
C SER A 139 20.86 -1.98 -2.01
N SER A 140 21.67 -0.98 -2.42
CA SER A 140 21.19 0.41 -2.51
C SER A 140 20.22 0.64 -3.68
N ASP A 141 20.22 -0.25 -4.67
CA ASP A 141 19.30 -0.17 -5.82
C ASP A 141 17.91 -0.68 -5.45
N CYS A 142 16.90 -0.19 -6.17
CA CYS A 142 15.54 -0.73 -6.07
C CYS A 142 15.51 -2.19 -6.53
N PRO A 143 14.85 -3.09 -5.78
CA PRO A 143 14.69 -4.47 -6.23
C PRO A 143 13.87 -4.54 -7.53
N PRO A 144 14.12 -5.57 -8.38
CA PRO A 144 13.47 -5.70 -9.66
C PRO A 144 11.95 -5.84 -9.54
N VAL A 145 11.21 -5.17 -10.42
CA VAL A 145 9.75 -5.35 -10.51
C VAL A 145 9.46 -6.72 -11.09
N PRO A 146 8.52 -7.52 -10.51
CA PRO A 146 8.21 -8.84 -11.01
C PRO A 146 7.55 -8.80 -12.40
N ASP A 147 7.76 -9.87 -13.19
CA ASP A 147 7.02 -10.10 -14.42
C ASP A 147 5.54 -10.37 -14.11
N ARG A 148 4.66 -9.52 -14.65
CA ARG A 148 3.21 -9.61 -14.50
C ARG A 148 2.49 -10.19 -15.73
N SER A 149 3.22 -10.80 -16.68
CA SER A 149 2.64 -11.40 -17.88
C SER A 149 1.65 -12.55 -17.59
N GLN A 150 1.83 -13.21 -16.45
CA GLN A 150 0.96 -14.28 -15.95
C GLN A 150 -0.14 -13.77 -14.98
N GLY A 151 -0.36 -12.47 -14.90
CA GLY A 151 -1.32 -11.82 -14.01
C GLY A 151 -0.66 -11.02 -12.88
N TYR A 152 -1.51 -10.39 -12.07
CA TYR A 152 -1.04 -9.54 -10.99
C TYR A 152 -0.45 -10.37 -9.84
N VAL A 153 0.76 -10.05 -9.43
CA VAL A 153 1.49 -10.66 -8.32
C VAL A 153 2.20 -9.59 -7.50
N TRP A 154 2.40 -9.86 -6.21
CA TRP A 154 3.26 -9.09 -5.31
C TRP A 154 4.59 -9.80 -5.15
N PRO A 155 5.71 -9.06 -5.17
CA PRO A 155 6.99 -9.61 -4.77
C PRO A 155 7.07 -9.71 -3.25
N VAL A 156 7.61 -10.84 -2.79
CA VAL A 156 7.99 -11.09 -1.40
C VAL A 156 9.51 -11.19 -1.39
N TYR A 157 10.16 -10.00 -1.33
CA TYR A 157 11.63 -9.96 -1.38
C TYR A 157 12.21 -10.53 -0.09
N ASP A 158 13.05 -11.54 -0.19
CA ASP A 158 13.74 -12.21 0.90
C ASP A 158 14.80 -11.35 1.62
N SER A 159 14.99 -10.15 1.11
CA SER A 159 15.91 -9.12 1.61
C SER A 159 15.23 -8.07 2.49
N TYR A 160 13.92 -8.16 2.73
CA TYR A 160 13.28 -7.26 3.67
C TYR A 160 13.55 -7.67 5.12
N ASP A 161 14.12 -6.74 5.87
CA ASP A 161 14.21 -6.75 7.32
C ASP A 161 13.53 -5.53 7.92
N ILE A 162 13.10 -5.63 9.18
CA ILE A 162 12.48 -4.54 9.95
C ILE A 162 13.57 -3.78 10.69
N PHE A 163 13.50 -2.46 10.60
CA PHE A 163 14.42 -1.53 11.24
C PHE A 163 13.65 -0.53 12.09
N SER A 164 14.28 -0.01 13.13
CA SER A 164 13.79 1.14 13.90
C SER A 164 14.79 2.28 13.86
N LYS A 165 14.28 3.51 14.03
CA LYS A 165 15.11 4.72 14.07
C LYS A 165 14.53 5.74 15.05
N GLN A 166 15.38 6.25 15.93
CA GLN A 166 15.03 7.41 16.75
C GLN A 166 15.09 8.68 15.92
N LEU A 167 14.02 9.48 15.97
CA LEU A 167 13.94 10.75 15.27
C LEU A 167 14.60 11.88 16.09
N PRO A 168 15.14 12.93 15.43
CA PRO A 168 15.19 13.09 13.95
C PRO A 168 16.37 12.37 13.30
N ASP A 169 17.48 12.16 13.99
CA ASP A 169 18.77 11.81 13.37
C ASP A 169 19.47 10.63 14.10
N GLY A 170 18.71 9.79 14.82
CA GLY A 170 19.23 8.59 15.46
C GLY A 170 19.76 7.54 14.47
N GLU A 171 20.56 6.62 14.96
CA GLU A 171 21.04 5.49 14.19
C GLU A 171 19.91 4.53 13.83
N LEU A 172 20.06 3.84 12.71
CA LEU A 172 19.15 2.80 12.28
C LEU A 172 19.51 1.50 13.02
N VAL A 173 18.54 0.91 13.69
CA VAL A 173 18.69 -0.36 14.43
C VAL A 173 17.94 -1.45 13.68
N GLN A 174 18.62 -2.54 13.35
CA GLN A 174 18.01 -3.72 12.73
C GLN A 174 17.29 -4.54 13.80
N LEU A 175 15.98 -4.76 13.66
CA LEU A 175 15.15 -5.55 14.59
C LEU A 175 15.01 -7.00 14.17
N THR A 176 15.07 -7.30 12.86
CA THR A 176 15.05 -8.66 12.31
C THR A 176 16.25 -8.90 11.41
N ASN A 177 16.76 -10.15 11.37
CA ASN A 177 17.88 -10.56 10.52
C ASN A 177 17.77 -12.05 10.13
N THR A 178 16.57 -12.60 10.19
CA THR A 178 16.32 -13.98 9.79
C THR A 178 16.19 -14.05 8.27
N PRO A 179 16.79 -15.03 7.57
CA PRO A 179 16.60 -15.17 6.14
C PRO A 179 15.13 -15.29 5.76
N GLY A 180 14.71 -14.53 4.75
CA GLY A 180 13.34 -14.47 4.28
C GLY A 180 12.74 -13.06 4.43
N TYR A 181 11.46 -12.96 4.10
CA TYR A 181 10.71 -11.71 4.17
C TYR A 181 10.29 -11.43 5.63
N ASP A 182 10.69 -10.29 6.16
CA ASP A 182 10.20 -9.72 7.42
C ASP A 182 9.69 -8.30 7.14
N ALA A 183 8.37 -8.08 7.12
CA ALA A 183 7.77 -6.77 6.82
C ALA A 183 6.34 -6.62 7.39
N GLU A 184 5.62 -5.59 6.94
CA GLU A 184 4.24 -5.28 7.33
C GLU A 184 4.08 -5.12 8.84
N ALA A 185 5.08 -4.50 9.48
CA ALA A 185 5.14 -4.35 10.92
C ALA A 185 4.27 -3.20 11.41
N THR A 186 3.43 -3.48 12.42
CA THR A 186 2.66 -2.49 13.18
C THR A 186 2.86 -2.65 14.68
N VAL A 187 2.39 -1.70 15.49
CA VAL A 187 2.76 -1.58 16.89
C VAL A 187 1.50 -1.63 17.76
N SER A 188 1.61 -2.27 18.93
CA SER A 188 0.55 -2.27 19.94
C SER A 188 0.27 -0.86 20.49
N PRO A 189 -0.95 -0.58 20.97
CA PRO A 189 -1.33 0.75 21.46
C PRO A 189 -0.44 1.28 22.57
N ASP A 190 0.19 0.40 23.35
CA ASP A 190 1.13 0.77 24.43
C ASP A 190 2.60 0.88 23.98
N GLY A 191 2.88 0.59 22.70
CA GLY A 191 4.24 0.61 22.13
C GLY A 191 5.14 -0.54 22.56
N SER A 192 4.63 -1.54 23.29
CA SER A 192 5.46 -2.62 23.85
C SER A 192 5.72 -3.78 22.92
N ARG A 193 4.83 -4.00 21.94
CA ARG A 193 4.88 -5.13 21.00
C ARG A 193 4.81 -4.66 19.56
N ILE A 194 5.51 -5.38 18.70
CA ILE A 194 5.43 -5.29 17.24
C ILE A 194 4.76 -6.57 16.75
N VAL A 195 3.78 -6.45 15.84
CA VAL A 195 3.23 -7.56 15.07
C VAL A 195 3.64 -7.40 13.61
N PHE A 196 4.02 -8.48 12.93
CA PHE A 196 4.58 -8.41 11.58
C PHE A 196 4.37 -9.71 10.81
N THR A 197 4.55 -9.65 9.50
CA THR A 197 4.54 -10.79 8.58
C THR A 197 5.95 -11.31 8.36
N SER A 198 6.15 -12.64 8.43
CA SER A 198 7.45 -13.26 8.24
C SER A 198 7.38 -14.59 7.48
N MET A 199 8.42 -14.85 6.65
CA MET A 199 8.62 -16.14 5.96
C MET A 199 9.61 -17.08 6.66
N ARG A 200 10.06 -16.80 7.85
CA ARG A 200 11.15 -17.53 8.54
C ARG A 200 10.91 -19.03 8.71
N ASP A 201 9.66 -19.47 8.74
CA ASP A 201 9.28 -20.89 8.86
C ASP A 201 8.78 -21.48 7.52
N GLY A 202 9.04 -20.79 6.40
CA GLY A 202 8.80 -21.28 5.04
C GLY A 202 7.40 -20.99 4.47
N ASP A 203 6.56 -20.25 5.20
CA ASP A 203 5.27 -19.73 4.77
C ASP A 203 5.12 -18.28 5.24
N LEU A 204 4.12 -17.55 4.75
CA LEU A 204 3.84 -16.18 5.19
C LEU A 204 2.88 -16.21 6.38
N ASP A 205 3.44 -16.00 7.57
CA ASP A 205 2.72 -16.08 8.83
C ASP A 205 2.85 -14.79 9.65
N ILE A 206 1.92 -14.62 10.60
CA ILE A 206 1.96 -13.51 11.56
C ILE A 206 2.85 -13.90 12.74
N TYR A 207 3.73 -12.98 13.10
CA TYR A 207 4.62 -13.04 14.25
C TYR A 207 4.45 -11.81 15.13
N THR A 208 4.84 -11.94 16.39
CA THR A 208 4.98 -10.82 17.29
C THR A 208 6.36 -10.83 17.94
N MET A 209 6.87 -9.64 18.31
CA MET A 209 8.12 -9.45 19.05
C MET A 209 8.01 -8.29 20.01
N ALA A 210 8.91 -8.18 20.97
CA ALA A 210 9.06 -6.98 21.80
C ALA A 210 9.54 -5.78 20.93
N ALA A 211 9.34 -4.56 21.38
CA ALA A 211 9.71 -3.34 20.67
C ALA A 211 11.22 -3.23 20.35
N ASP A 212 12.06 -3.98 21.07
CA ASP A 212 13.52 -4.07 20.85
C ASP A 212 13.94 -5.21 19.88
N GLY A 213 12.98 -5.93 19.27
CA GLY A 213 13.21 -7.07 18.40
C GLY A 213 13.36 -8.42 19.11
N SER A 214 13.35 -8.47 20.45
CA SER A 214 13.44 -9.70 21.22
C SER A 214 12.08 -10.42 21.36
N ASP A 215 12.08 -11.61 22.00
CA ASP A 215 10.86 -12.38 22.31
C ASP A 215 9.94 -12.63 21.10
N VAL A 216 10.53 -13.08 19.98
CA VAL A 216 9.81 -13.38 18.74
C VAL A 216 8.94 -14.62 18.94
N LYS A 217 7.64 -14.52 18.58
CA LYS A 217 6.65 -15.61 18.66
C LYS A 217 5.84 -15.69 17.37
N ARG A 218 5.66 -16.90 16.84
CA ARG A 218 4.75 -17.19 15.74
C ARG A 218 3.32 -17.26 16.27
N LEU A 219 2.38 -16.58 15.60
CA LEU A 219 0.97 -16.55 15.97
C LEU A 219 0.10 -17.40 15.02
N THR A 220 0.43 -17.45 13.72
CA THR A 220 -0.28 -18.26 12.74
C THR A 220 0.61 -19.34 12.13
N SER A 221 -0.01 -20.41 11.59
CA SER A 221 0.72 -21.54 10.99
C SER A 221 -0.13 -22.33 9.99
N THR A 222 -1.27 -21.80 9.59
CA THR A 222 -2.11 -22.42 8.55
C THR A 222 -1.43 -22.24 7.19
N PRO A 223 -1.24 -23.30 6.39
CA PRO A 223 -0.59 -23.18 5.09
C PRO A 223 -1.27 -22.16 4.19
N GLY A 224 -0.50 -21.18 3.70
CA GLY A 224 -1.00 -20.10 2.85
C GLY A 224 -0.35 -18.77 3.14
N TYR A 225 -1.11 -17.71 3.03
CA TYR A 225 -0.69 -16.35 3.27
C TYR A 225 -1.44 -15.77 4.46
N ASP A 226 -0.75 -15.27 5.45
CA ASP A 226 -1.23 -14.40 6.51
C ASP A 226 -0.36 -13.15 6.57
N GLY A 227 -0.96 -11.95 6.49
CA GLY A 227 -0.17 -10.71 6.45
C GLY A 227 -0.96 -9.45 6.75
N GLY A 228 -0.23 -8.32 6.86
CA GLY A 228 -0.76 -7.00 7.15
C GLY A 228 -1.51 -6.91 8.46
N PRO A 229 -0.90 -7.31 9.59
CA PRO A 229 -1.57 -7.36 10.88
C PRO A 229 -1.67 -6.00 11.56
N PHE A 230 -2.77 -5.75 12.28
CA PHE A 230 -2.96 -4.58 13.16
C PHE A 230 -3.56 -4.99 14.50
N PHE A 231 -3.09 -4.38 15.58
CA PHE A 231 -3.70 -4.54 16.91
C PHE A 231 -5.05 -3.81 17.00
N SER A 232 -5.95 -4.34 17.83
CA SER A 232 -7.15 -3.62 18.29
C SER A 232 -6.77 -2.43 19.17
N PRO A 233 -7.66 -1.42 19.34
CA PRO A 233 -7.39 -0.24 20.14
C PRO A 233 -7.03 -0.54 21.60
N ASP A 234 -7.50 -1.66 22.16
CA ASP A 234 -7.18 -2.13 23.51
C ASP A 234 -5.99 -3.11 23.57
N GLY A 235 -5.41 -3.47 22.39
CA GLY A 235 -4.29 -4.38 22.28
C GLY A 235 -4.61 -5.86 22.52
N THR A 236 -5.88 -6.23 22.69
CA THR A 236 -6.28 -7.61 23.03
C THR A 236 -6.44 -8.51 21.82
N MET A 237 -6.68 -7.93 20.64
CA MET A 237 -6.87 -8.65 19.38
C MET A 237 -5.92 -8.17 18.30
N ILE A 238 -5.82 -8.97 17.23
CA ILE A 238 -5.10 -8.66 16.00
C ILE A 238 -6.02 -8.98 14.83
N CYS A 239 -6.22 -8.02 13.90
CA CYS A 239 -6.82 -8.28 12.61
C CYS A 239 -5.73 -8.42 11.53
N TYR A 240 -5.98 -9.26 10.52
CA TYR A 240 -5.05 -9.47 9.41
C TYR A 240 -5.79 -9.96 8.17
N ARG A 241 -5.16 -9.92 7.01
CA ARG A 241 -5.65 -10.56 5.80
C ARG A 241 -4.97 -11.92 5.62
N GLY A 242 -5.72 -12.89 5.13
CA GLY A 242 -5.20 -14.23 4.91
C GLY A 242 -5.83 -14.93 3.71
N ARG A 243 -5.11 -15.94 3.21
CA ARG A 243 -5.60 -16.88 2.21
C ARG A 243 -5.03 -18.24 2.50
N HIS A 244 -5.89 -19.21 2.75
CA HIS A 244 -5.53 -20.60 3.07
C HIS A 244 -6.01 -21.54 1.95
N PRO A 245 -5.28 -21.61 0.81
CA PRO A 245 -5.66 -22.46 -0.30
C PRO A 245 -5.41 -23.95 0.01
N GLU A 246 -6.15 -24.82 -0.67
CA GLU A 246 -6.03 -26.27 -0.58
C GLU A 246 -5.75 -26.90 -1.95
N GLY A 247 -5.29 -28.15 -1.97
CA GLY A 247 -5.10 -28.94 -3.20
C GLY A 247 -4.19 -28.27 -4.23
N ASP A 248 -4.70 -28.12 -5.44
CA ASP A 248 -3.94 -27.54 -6.57
C ASP A 248 -3.64 -26.05 -6.36
N GLU A 249 -4.54 -25.30 -5.70
CA GLU A 249 -4.32 -23.88 -5.37
C GLU A 249 -3.18 -23.72 -4.36
N LEU A 250 -3.03 -24.61 -3.37
CA LEU A 250 -1.90 -24.61 -2.44
C LEU A 250 -0.58 -24.95 -3.16
N THR A 251 -0.63 -25.86 -4.11
CA THR A 251 0.54 -26.20 -4.92
C THR A 251 1.00 -25.00 -5.76
N GLU A 252 0.07 -24.28 -6.37
CA GLU A 252 0.38 -23.05 -7.12
C GLU A 252 0.88 -21.92 -6.21
N PHE A 253 0.28 -21.75 -5.03
CA PHE A 253 0.75 -20.79 -4.02
C PHE A 253 2.22 -21.05 -3.65
N ARG A 254 2.55 -22.31 -3.31
CA ARG A 254 3.93 -22.70 -2.96
C ARG A 254 4.91 -22.52 -4.12
N ARG A 255 4.47 -22.77 -5.36
CA ARG A 255 5.27 -22.52 -6.56
C ARG A 255 5.61 -21.03 -6.67
N LEU A 256 4.61 -20.16 -6.59
CA LEU A 256 4.82 -18.70 -6.63
C LEU A 256 5.70 -18.22 -5.48
N LEU A 257 5.46 -18.72 -4.26
CA LEU A 257 6.25 -18.35 -3.09
C LEU A 257 7.72 -18.75 -3.24
N SER A 258 8.01 -19.91 -3.85
CA SER A 258 9.39 -20.32 -4.16
C SER A 258 10.10 -19.43 -5.20
N GLU A 259 9.34 -18.63 -5.93
CA GLU A 259 9.82 -17.62 -6.88
C GLU A 259 9.83 -16.21 -6.25
N GLY A 260 9.53 -16.09 -4.94
CA GLY A 260 9.42 -14.83 -4.22
C GLY A 260 8.17 -14.03 -4.58
N LEU A 261 7.08 -14.70 -4.96
CA LEU A 261 5.85 -14.09 -5.43
C LEU A 261 4.62 -14.61 -4.68
N VAL A 262 3.61 -13.73 -4.54
CA VAL A 262 2.27 -14.13 -4.10
C VAL A 262 1.21 -13.53 -5.03
N ARG A 263 0.07 -14.23 -5.18
CA ARG A 263 -1.08 -13.71 -5.91
C ARG A 263 -2.12 -13.18 -4.92
N PRO A 264 -2.28 -11.85 -4.83
CA PRO A 264 -3.15 -11.22 -3.85
C PRO A 264 -4.62 -11.20 -4.31
N SER A 265 -5.19 -12.36 -4.55
CA SER A 265 -6.60 -12.52 -4.92
C SER A 265 -7.31 -13.41 -3.94
N LYS A 266 -8.60 -13.18 -3.71
CA LYS A 266 -9.43 -13.95 -2.75
C LYS A 266 -8.80 -13.94 -1.34
N MET A 267 -8.37 -12.77 -0.88
CA MET A 267 -7.91 -12.59 0.49
C MET A 267 -9.11 -12.36 1.40
N ASP A 268 -9.14 -13.04 2.53
CA ASP A 268 -10.15 -12.83 3.56
C ASP A 268 -9.57 -12.12 4.77
N LEU A 269 -10.44 -11.54 5.58
CA LEU A 269 -10.08 -10.92 6.84
C LEU A 269 -10.27 -11.90 7.98
N PHE A 270 -9.34 -11.84 8.91
CA PHE A 270 -9.33 -12.63 10.13
C PHE A 270 -9.12 -11.74 11.34
N VAL A 271 -9.64 -12.19 12.48
CA VAL A 271 -9.36 -11.62 13.80
C VAL A 271 -8.94 -12.76 14.72
N MET A 272 -7.96 -12.53 15.57
CA MET A 272 -7.49 -13.45 16.58
C MET A 272 -7.17 -12.69 17.89
N ASN A 273 -7.07 -13.40 19.00
CA ASN A 273 -6.48 -12.85 20.22
C ASN A 273 -5.01 -12.47 19.99
N SER A 274 -4.49 -11.48 20.70
CA SER A 274 -3.10 -11.01 20.54
C SER A 274 -2.03 -12.05 20.88
N ASP A 275 -2.41 -13.18 21.49
CA ASP A 275 -1.55 -14.35 21.73
C ASP A 275 -1.60 -15.42 20.63
N GLY A 276 -2.43 -15.22 19.58
CA GLY A 276 -2.63 -16.14 18.45
C GLY A 276 -3.82 -17.09 18.62
N GLY A 277 -4.55 -17.02 19.75
CA GLY A 277 -5.73 -17.85 20.00
C GLY A 277 -7.01 -17.34 19.32
N ASP A 278 -8.05 -18.18 19.32
CA ASP A 278 -9.42 -17.86 18.91
C ASP A 278 -9.53 -17.18 17.53
N VAL A 279 -8.90 -17.75 16.53
CA VAL A 279 -8.92 -17.23 15.15
C VAL A 279 -10.31 -17.31 14.54
N VAL A 280 -10.85 -16.19 14.08
CA VAL A 280 -12.16 -16.08 13.43
C VAL A 280 -11.98 -15.48 12.04
N ARG A 281 -12.52 -16.15 11.00
CA ARG A 281 -12.63 -15.61 9.65
C ARG A 281 -13.82 -14.65 9.60
N ILE A 282 -13.57 -13.40 9.20
CA ILE A 282 -14.58 -12.34 9.19
C ILE A 282 -15.26 -12.22 7.82
N THR A 283 -14.51 -12.44 6.73
CA THR A 283 -15.07 -12.38 5.37
C THR A 283 -14.94 -13.71 4.64
N ASP A 284 -15.89 -13.99 3.74
CA ASP A 284 -15.90 -15.12 2.80
C ASP A 284 -16.66 -14.69 1.53
N ASN A 285 -16.22 -13.58 0.93
CA ASN A 285 -16.90 -12.95 -0.19
C ASN A 285 -16.23 -13.20 -1.55
N GLY A 286 -15.11 -13.93 -1.56
CA GLY A 286 -14.35 -14.26 -2.76
C GLY A 286 -13.63 -13.07 -3.40
N ALA A 287 -13.67 -11.89 -2.78
CA ALA A 287 -12.97 -10.68 -3.19
C ALA A 287 -11.52 -10.66 -2.70
N ALA A 288 -10.78 -9.65 -3.11
CA ALA A 288 -9.49 -9.31 -2.54
C ALA A 288 -9.72 -8.25 -1.44
N ASN A 289 -9.59 -8.63 -0.18
CA ASN A 289 -9.77 -7.76 0.97
C ASN A 289 -8.39 -7.45 1.60
N PHE A 290 -8.09 -6.16 1.81
CA PHE A 290 -6.77 -5.70 2.28
C PHE A 290 -6.86 -4.68 3.39
N ALA A 291 -5.74 -4.46 4.07
CA ALA A 291 -5.52 -3.40 5.03
C ALA A 291 -6.69 -3.26 6.05
N PRO A 292 -7.04 -4.34 6.76
CA PRO A 292 -8.03 -4.22 7.81
C PRO A 292 -7.51 -3.34 8.95
N PHE A 293 -8.39 -2.49 9.47
CA PHE A 293 -8.09 -1.66 10.63
C PHE A 293 -9.32 -1.60 11.55
N PHE A 294 -9.13 -1.76 12.86
CA PHE A 294 -10.25 -1.71 13.81
C PHE A 294 -10.85 -0.31 13.91
N THR A 295 -12.18 -0.25 14.06
CA THR A 295 -12.85 0.97 14.52
C THR A 295 -12.41 1.33 15.95
N PRO A 296 -12.52 2.61 16.36
CA PRO A 296 -12.07 3.05 17.69
C PRO A 296 -12.71 2.31 18.86
N ASP A 297 -13.93 1.79 18.70
CA ASP A 297 -14.62 0.97 19.70
C ASP A 297 -14.24 -0.52 19.68
N GLY A 298 -13.40 -0.94 18.72
CA GLY A 298 -12.95 -2.33 18.54
C GLY A 298 -14.00 -3.32 18.04
N LYS A 299 -15.18 -2.86 17.61
CA LYS A 299 -16.30 -3.76 17.24
C LYS A 299 -16.42 -4.04 15.75
N SER A 300 -15.76 -3.25 14.92
CA SER A 300 -15.80 -3.39 13.48
C SER A 300 -14.39 -3.22 12.89
N LEU A 301 -14.25 -3.61 11.60
CA LEU A 301 -13.08 -3.35 10.79
C LEU A 301 -13.47 -2.44 9.63
N LEU A 302 -12.61 -1.45 9.31
CA LEU A 302 -12.53 -0.86 7.99
C LEU A 302 -11.49 -1.62 7.18
N PHE A 303 -11.71 -1.77 5.88
CA PHE A 303 -10.78 -2.47 4.98
C PHE A 303 -10.99 -2.06 3.52
N SER A 304 -9.99 -2.29 2.70
CA SER A 304 -10.06 -2.08 1.25
C SER A 304 -10.52 -3.36 0.56
N SER A 305 -11.50 -3.27 -0.34
CA SER A 305 -12.02 -4.43 -1.08
C SER A 305 -12.42 -4.08 -2.50
N ASN A 306 -12.23 -5.04 -3.41
CA ASN A 306 -12.79 -4.99 -4.76
C ASN A 306 -14.15 -5.71 -4.88
N MET A 307 -14.83 -5.90 -3.77
CA MET A 307 -16.14 -6.55 -3.70
C MET A 307 -17.17 -5.76 -4.53
N GLY A 308 -17.94 -6.47 -5.35
CA GLY A 308 -19.01 -5.86 -6.16
C GLY A 308 -18.55 -5.13 -7.43
N THR A 309 -17.25 -5.06 -7.72
CA THR A 309 -16.73 -4.37 -8.91
C THR A 309 -16.59 -5.32 -10.11
N GLU A 310 -17.00 -4.85 -11.30
CA GLU A 310 -16.74 -5.59 -12.54
C GLU A 310 -15.23 -5.62 -12.87
N GLY A 311 -14.68 -6.82 -13.02
CA GLY A 311 -13.27 -7.02 -13.37
C GLY A 311 -12.28 -6.82 -12.21
N GLY A 312 -12.75 -6.53 -10.99
CA GLY A 312 -11.95 -6.52 -9.76
C GLY A 312 -10.83 -5.49 -9.72
N ARG A 313 -10.96 -4.37 -10.45
CA ARG A 313 -9.93 -3.34 -10.56
C ARG A 313 -10.16 -2.11 -9.68
N GLU A 314 -11.39 -1.90 -9.25
CA GLU A 314 -11.75 -0.83 -8.34
C GLU A 314 -11.72 -1.35 -6.92
N PHE A 315 -11.23 -0.57 -6.01
CA PHE A 315 -11.18 -0.85 -4.58
C PHE A 315 -11.81 0.30 -3.83
N ASP A 316 -12.74 -0.06 -2.96
CA ASP A 316 -13.37 0.87 -2.03
C ASP A 316 -13.07 0.47 -0.58
N ILE A 317 -13.26 1.40 0.33
CA ILE A 317 -13.26 1.13 1.76
C ILE A 317 -14.62 0.59 2.15
N PHE A 318 -14.62 -0.52 2.85
CA PHE A 318 -15.80 -1.17 3.44
C PHE A 318 -15.65 -1.24 4.96
N LYS A 319 -16.76 -1.42 5.63
CA LYS A 319 -16.87 -1.70 7.06
C LYS A 319 -17.55 -3.05 7.28
N VAL A 320 -17.11 -3.80 8.28
CA VAL A 320 -17.75 -5.06 8.71
C VAL A 320 -17.58 -5.24 10.22
N ASN A 321 -18.58 -5.76 10.91
CA ASN A 321 -18.45 -6.11 12.32
C ASN A 321 -17.50 -7.31 12.50
N ILE A 322 -16.82 -7.40 13.65
CA ILE A 322 -15.89 -8.51 13.92
C ILE A 322 -16.56 -9.89 14.04
N ASP A 323 -17.89 -9.95 14.02
CA ASP A 323 -18.68 -11.18 13.89
C ASP A 323 -19.07 -11.51 12.43
N GLY A 324 -18.59 -10.72 11.45
CA GLY A 324 -18.85 -10.88 10.02
C GLY A 324 -20.19 -10.29 9.53
N THR A 325 -20.98 -9.68 10.41
CA THR A 325 -22.25 -9.02 10.06
C THR A 325 -22.05 -7.54 9.71
N GLY A 326 -23.11 -6.86 9.23
CA GLY A 326 -23.10 -5.41 9.03
C GLY A 326 -22.14 -4.92 7.95
N MET A 327 -21.94 -5.68 6.87
CA MET A 327 -21.13 -5.27 5.73
C MET A 327 -21.69 -4.01 5.09
N GLU A 328 -20.88 -2.96 4.98
CA GLU A 328 -21.24 -1.65 4.45
C GLU A 328 -20.12 -1.07 3.59
N GLN A 329 -20.46 -0.44 2.47
CA GLN A 329 -19.52 0.31 1.63
C GLN A 329 -19.41 1.75 2.15
N VAL A 330 -18.17 2.19 2.41
CA VAL A 330 -17.87 3.50 3.02
C VAL A 330 -17.46 4.53 1.97
N THR A 331 -16.66 4.13 0.97
CA THR A 331 -16.26 4.99 -0.15
C THR A 331 -16.87 4.50 -1.46
N THR A 332 -17.04 5.43 -2.41
CA THR A 332 -17.71 5.18 -3.69
C THR A 332 -17.03 5.93 -4.85
N SER A 333 -15.82 6.45 -4.65
CA SER A 333 -15.10 7.14 -5.70
C SER A 333 -14.59 6.14 -6.74
N PRO A 334 -14.64 6.44 -8.04
CA PRO A 334 -14.10 5.52 -9.04
C PRO A 334 -12.60 5.31 -8.86
N GLY A 335 -12.15 4.03 -8.89
CA GLY A 335 -10.75 3.67 -8.91
C GLY A 335 -10.25 2.99 -7.65
N PHE A 336 -9.43 3.64 -6.84
CA PHE A 336 -8.81 3.05 -5.66
C PHE A 336 -8.98 3.94 -4.44
N ASP A 337 -9.59 3.39 -3.43
CA ASP A 337 -9.61 3.87 -2.05
C ASP A 337 -9.11 2.77 -1.12
N GLY A 338 -8.14 3.08 -0.27
CA GLY A 338 -7.57 2.03 0.58
C GLY A 338 -6.69 2.52 1.71
N PHE A 339 -6.20 1.57 2.49
CA PHE A 339 -5.36 1.78 3.67
C PHE A 339 -6.00 2.71 4.71
N PRO A 340 -7.23 2.42 5.15
CA PRO A 340 -7.91 3.25 6.15
C PRO A 340 -7.26 3.08 7.52
N MET A 341 -7.04 4.18 8.24
CA MET A 341 -6.62 4.17 9.64
C MET A 341 -7.24 5.31 10.41
N PHE A 342 -7.86 5.01 11.55
CA PHE A 342 -8.38 6.03 12.45
C PHE A 342 -7.26 6.78 13.17
N SER A 343 -7.48 8.09 13.39
CA SER A 343 -6.67 8.85 14.33
C SER A 343 -6.79 8.30 15.75
N PRO A 344 -5.80 8.52 16.63
CA PRO A 344 -5.82 7.99 18.00
C PRO A 344 -7.03 8.43 18.83
N ASP A 345 -7.63 9.58 18.51
CA ASP A 345 -8.85 10.09 19.14
C ASP A 345 -10.14 9.57 18.50
N GLY A 346 -10.03 8.80 17.40
CA GLY A 346 -11.16 8.20 16.68
C GLY A 346 -11.99 9.17 15.83
N ASN A 347 -11.63 10.46 15.79
CA ASN A 347 -12.45 11.49 15.14
C ASN A 347 -12.12 11.70 13.65
N ARG A 348 -10.99 11.20 13.18
CA ARG A 348 -10.54 11.36 11.78
C ARG A 348 -10.10 10.02 11.20
N LEU A 349 -10.22 9.91 9.88
CA LEU A 349 -9.70 8.79 9.10
C LEU A 349 -8.64 9.32 8.13
N VAL A 350 -7.46 8.70 8.10
CA VAL A 350 -6.53 8.81 6.97
C VAL A 350 -6.78 7.65 6.01
N PHE A 351 -6.71 7.90 4.72
CA PHE A 351 -6.78 6.89 3.68
C PHE A 351 -6.02 7.32 2.43
N CYS A 352 -5.73 6.38 1.56
CA CYS A 352 -5.09 6.63 0.27
C CYS A 352 -6.12 6.47 -0.84
N SER A 353 -6.08 7.36 -1.83
CA SER A 353 -7.05 7.36 -2.93
C SER A 353 -6.42 7.89 -4.22
N ASN A 354 -6.92 7.44 -5.35
CA ASN A 354 -6.62 8.04 -6.64
C ASN A 354 -7.71 9.02 -7.11
N ARG A 355 -8.64 9.39 -6.23
CA ARG A 355 -9.57 10.51 -6.47
C ARG A 355 -8.78 11.80 -6.70
N ASN A 356 -9.31 12.69 -7.54
CA ASN A 356 -8.70 13.99 -7.82
C ASN A 356 -7.23 13.92 -8.30
N ASN A 357 -6.84 12.85 -9.00
CA ASN A 357 -5.49 12.68 -9.57
C ASN A 357 -5.22 13.69 -10.69
N SER A 358 -4.02 14.24 -10.73
CA SER A 358 -3.52 15.04 -11.84
C SER A 358 -3.00 14.18 -13.00
N GLN A 359 -2.51 12.97 -12.72
CA GLN A 359 -1.97 12.03 -13.70
C GLN A 359 -2.40 10.58 -13.39
N GLN A 360 -2.40 9.75 -14.42
CA GLN A 360 -2.70 8.33 -14.26
C GLN A 360 -1.59 7.62 -13.46
N GLY A 361 -1.98 6.78 -12.50
CA GLY A 361 -1.10 5.99 -11.65
C GLY A 361 -0.73 6.66 -10.33
N GLU A 362 -1.17 7.88 -10.09
CA GLU A 362 -1.02 8.53 -8.79
C GLU A 362 -1.97 7.94 -7.76
N THR A 363 -1.51 7.92 -6.52
CA THR A 363 -2.30 7.69 -5.32
C THR A 363 -1.92 8.77 -4.31
N ASN A 364 -2.90 9.39 -3.68
CA ASN A 364 -2.67 10.49 -2.76
C ASN A 364 -3.23 10.20 -1.37
N ILE A 365 -2.73 10.92 -0.37
CA ILE A 365 -3.14 10.79 1.03
C ILE A 365 -4.22 11.81 1.32
N PHE A 366 -5.30 11.32 1.94
CA PHE A 366 -6.45 12.11 2.36
C PHE A 366 -6.70 11.91 3.86
N VAL A 367 -7.16 12.97 4.50
CA VAL A 367 -7.68 12.94 5.87
C VAL A 367 -9.10 13.46 5.84
N ALA A 368 -10.02 12.76 6.48
CA ALA A 368 -11.42 13.16 6.60
C ALA A 368 -11.84 13.16 8.08
N ASP A 369 -12.77 14.06 8.43
CA ASP A 369 -13.47 13.97 9.70
C ASP A 369 -14.44 12.77 9.63
N TRP A 370 -14.45 11.92 10.66
CA TRP A 370 -15.31 10.76 10.76
C TRP A 370 -16.58 11.12 11.51
N LEU A 371 -17.73 10.95 10.87
CA LEU A 371 -19.03 11.36 11.44
C LEU A 371 -19.65 10.31 12.39
N GLY A 372 -19.04 9.10 12.46
CA GLY A 372 -19.62 8.02 13.25
C GLY A 372 -20.84 7.37 12.62
N GLU A 373 -21.56 6.60 13.42
CA GLU A 373 -22.91 6.10 13.08
C GLU A 373 -23.94 7.06 13.68
N GLU A 374 -24.94 7.51 12.87
CA GLU A 374 -26.10 8.19 13.41
C GLU A 374 -27.06 7.21 14.14
#